data_c3b9f3960b29a7c62f70c3afc49849d0
#
_entry.id   c3b9f3960b29a7c62f70c3afc49849d0
#
_cell.length_a   1.000
_cell.length_b   1.000
_cell.length_c   1.000
_cell.angle_alpha   90.00
_cell.angle_beta   90.00
_cell.angle_gamma   90.00
#
_symmetry.space_group_name_H-M   'P 1'
#
loop_
_entity.id
_entity.type
_entity.pdbx_description
1 polymer ?
#
loop_
_entity_poly.entity_id
_entity_poly.type
_entity_poly.pdbx_seq_one_letter_code
_entity_poly.pdbx_strand_id
1 'polypeptide(L)'
;MQVTARRYRARVTSSAPTGRRLAVLSVGFALTATFAPFAQSPAPANDALPASATSTALRINGKQVLAISLDGFNVNVLKRIGPRGTPNLHRLFRTSASTKNARTQIEMTVTLPNHTSQVTGRPIDVANDGHGVTWNTHLPRRTIQSHGAGPIESIFTSVHGAGRTTALFATEQKFSLWKRSWPNAVNRSTIVQDGDHAVTLAARRDLLRRNRAFTFVHLGAMDEAGHAHGWMSPRYKRAARLVDAQLGILLKTIRDHRRLHDVRIVLTADHGGKAGARDHSNVAEYANYRIPFLIWGPGVDRGDLYSMNPTYADPGTAQVGFNGDPQPIRNGDLANVSASLLGISAVPGSLWGQDLSLTWHD
;
A
#
# COMPACT_ATOMS: atom_id res chain seq x y z
N MET A 1 47.70 25.99 10.30
CA MET A 1 47.33 26.68 9.08
C MET A 1 45.83 26.98 9.13
N GLN A 2 45.51 28.23 9.48
CA GLN A 2 44.12 28.72 9.58
C GLN A 2 43.66 29.16 8.19
N VAL A 3 42.45 28.77 7.77
CA VAL A 3 41.79 29.30 6.58
C VAL A 3 40.45 29.92 7.01
N THR A 4 40.40 31.19 6.73
CA THR A 4 39.35 32.18 7.08
C THR A 4 38.07 31.99 6.27
N ALA A 5 36.93 32.02 6.93
CA ALA A 5 35.58 32.07 6.31
C ALA A 5 35.23 33.50 5.85
N ARG A 6 34.95 33.71 4.58
CA ARG A 6 34.36 34.94 4.04
C ARG A 6 32.83 34.86 4.07
N ARG A 7 32.23 35.82 4.78
CA ARG A 7 30.78 36.09 4.78
C ARG A 7 30.41 36.94 3.57
N TYR A 8 29.46 36.47 2.74
CA TYR A 8 28.81 37.26 1.73
C TYR A 8 27.48 37.80 2.32
N ARG A 9 27.34 39.13 2.40
CA ARG A 9 26.07 39.85 2.64
C ARG A 9 25.46 40.22 1.29
N ALA A 10 24.26 39.75 0.98
CA ALA A 10 23.43 40.25 -0.12
C ALA A 10 22.48 41.32 0.41
N ARG A 11 22.49 42.50 -0.26
CA ARG A 11 21.57 43.59 -0.01
C ARG A 11 20.20 43.27 -0.65
N VAL A 12 19.15 43.48 0.13
CA VAL A 12 17.76 43.46 -0.36
C VAL A 12 17.40 44.90 -0.72
N THR A 13 17.03 45.15 -1.98
CA THR A 13 16.40 46.39 -2.42
C THR A 13 14.91 46.11 -2.62
N SER A 14 14.06 46.83 -1.90
CA SER A 14 12.61 46.83 -2.03
C SER A 14 12.20 47.77 -3.14
N SER A 15 11.33 47.35 -4.04
CA SER A 15 10.55 48.24 -4.88
C SER A 15 9.09 47.74 -4.91
N ALA A 16 8.19 48.60 -4.46
CA ALA A 16 6.75 48.42 -4.55
C ALA A 16 6.24 48.88 -5.93
N PRO A 17 5.21 48.27 -6.48
CA PRO A 17 4.43 48.85 -7.56
C PRO A 17 3.06 49.34 -7.09
N THR A 18 2.79 50.53 -7.52
CA THR A 18 1.57 51.35 -7.48
C THR A 18 0.33 50.64 -8.03
N GLY A 19 -0.78 50.88 -7.37
CA GLY A 19 -2.10 50.34 -7.74
C GLY A 19 -2.69 50.95 -9.03
N ARG A 20 -3.42 50.14 -9.76
CA ARG A 20 -4.43 50.57 -10.75
C ARG A 20 -5.77 49.95 -10.39
N ARG A 21 -6.74 50.82 -10.11
CA ARG A 21 -8.16 50.48 -9.95
C ARG A 21 -8.75 50.24 -11.33
N LEU A 22 -9.39 49.07 -11.55
CA LEU A 22 -10.30 48.85 -12.67
C LEU A 22 -11.75 48.97 -12.19
N ALA A 23 -12.52 49.80 -12.91
CA ALA A 23 -13.95 49.97 -12.71
C ALA A 23 -14.71 48.76 -13.32
N VAL A 24 -15.70 48.26 -12.60
CA VAL A 24 -16.63 47.25 -13.07
C VAL A 24 -17.86 47.95 -13.64
N LEU A 25 -18.10 47.78 -14.94
CA LEU A 25 -19.38 48.15 -15.59
C LEU A 25 -20.32 46.94 -15.47
N SER A 26 -21.44 47.15 -14.78
CA SER A 26 -22.57 46.23 -14.74
C SER A 26 -23.54 46.55 -15.88
N VAL A 27 -23.72 45.58 -16.81
CA VAL A 27 -24.78 45.65 -17.82
C VAL A 27 -25.93 44.73 -17.36
N GLY A 28 -27.06 45.32 -17.02
CA GLY A 28 -28.28 44.62 -16.71
C GLY A 28 -29.04 44.25 -18.00
N PHE A 29 -29.36 42.95 -18.12
CA PHE A 29 -30.32 42.46 -19.11
C PHE A 29 -31.65 42.14 -18.42
N ALA A 30 -32.71 42.84 -18.79
CA ALA A 30 -34.08 42.54 -18.39
C ALA A 30 -34.67 41.54 -19.41
N LEU A 31 -35.02 40.33 -18.97
CA LEU A 31 -35.84 39.39 -19.74
C LEU A 31 -37.28 39.51 -19.29
N THR A 32 -38.14 39.94 -20.18
CA THR A 32 -39.61 39.90 -20.04
C THR A 32 -40.11 38.49 -20.48
N ALA A 33 -40.66 37.74 -19.57
CA ALA A 33 -41.32 36.48 -19.85
C ALA A 33 -42.81 36.67 -20.09
N THR A 34 -43.29 36.37 -21.31
CA THR A 34 -44.70 36.27 -21.65
C THR A 34 -45.25 34.89 -21.27
N PHE A 35 -46.31 34.89 -20.43
CA PHE A 35 -47.06 33.69 -20.10
C PHE A 35 -48.14 33.41 -21.14
N ALA A 36 -48.14 32.18 -21.71
CA ALA A 36 -49.27 31.64 -22.44
C ALA A 36 -49.99 30.58 -21.55
N PRO A 37 -51.34 30.51 -21.60
CA PRO A 37 -52.07 29.56 -20.77
C PRO A 37 -52.03 28.14 -21.35
N PHE A 38 -51.63 27.19 -20.54
CA PHE A 38 -51.69 25.77 -20.87
C PHE A 38 -53.09 25.21 -20.53
N ALA A 39 -53.71 24.54 -21.49
CA ALA A 39 -54.95 23.82 -21.36
C ALA A 39 -54.74 22.56 -20.50
N GLN A 40 -55.67 22.32 -19.60
CA GLN A 40 -55.72 21.13 -18.74
C GLN A 40 -56.20 19.91 -19.55
N SER A 41 -55.40 18.85 -19.63
CA SER A 41 -55.84 17.52 -20.05
C SER A 41 -56.26 16.67 -18.86
N PRO A 42 -57.24 15.78 -19.02
CA PRO A 42 -57.81 14.99 -17.91
C PRO A 42 -56.84 13.91 -17.42
N ALA A 43 -56.88 13.64 -16.11
CA ALA A 43 -56.10 12.63 -15.43
C ALA A 43 -56.43 11.21 -15.92
N PRO A 44 -55.43 10.34 -16.12
CA PRO A 44 -55.66 8.91 -16.23
C PRO A 44 -55.79 8.27 -14.85
N ALA A 45 -56.62 7.22 -14.82
CA ALA A 45 -57.05 6.45 -13.65
C ALA A 45 -55.89 5.78 -12.89
N ASN A 46 -56.12 5.58 -11.61
CA ASN A 46 -55.32 4.82 -10.67
C ASN A 46 -54.90 3.46 -11.23
N ASP A 47 -53.62 3.31 -11.53
CA ASP A 47 -52.95 2.01 -11.54
C ASP A 47 -52.14 1.89 -10.25
N ALA A 48 -52.35 0.81 -9.56
CA ALA A 48 -51.72 0.47 -8.29
C ALA A 48 -50.22 0.51 -8.39
N LEU A 49 -49.56 1.27 -7.53
CA LEU A 49 -48.13 1.24 -7.34
C LEU A 49 -47.71 -0.21 -7.04
N PRO A 50 -46.76 -0.78 -7.77
CA PRO A 50 -46.16 -2.05 -7.37
C PRO A 50 -45.49 -1.84 -6.03
N ALA A 51 -45.77 -2.78 -5.12
CA ALA A 51 -45.18 -2.87 -3.80
C ALA A 51 -43.68 -2.55 -3.84
N SER A 52 -43.32 -1.64 -2.95
CA SER A 52 -41.99 -1.38 -2.45
C SER A 52 -40.96 -2.38 -2.95
N ALA A 53 -40.17 -1.99 -3.94
CA ALA A 53 -38.86 -2.58 -4.17
C ALA A 53 -38.05 -2.30 -2.90
N THR A 54 -38.16 -3.23 -1.96
CA THR A 54 -37.20 -3.35 -0.85
C THR A 54 -35.82 -3.30 -1.52
N SER A 55 -35.15 -2.17 -1.42
CA SER A 55 -33.75 -2.04 -1.71
C SER A 55 -33.07 -3.17 -0.92
N THR A 56 -32.88 -4.29 -1.60
CA THR A 56 -31.87 -5.24 -1.25
C THR A 56 -30.58 -4.48 -1.48
N ALA A 57 -30.24 -3.60 -0.52
CA ALA A 57 -28.88 -3.19 -0.34
C ALA A 57 -28.13 -4.50 -0.37
N LEU A 58 -27.48 -4.77 -1.51
CA LEU A 58 -26.50 -5.82 -1.63
C LEU A 58 -25.64 -5.67 -0.39
N ARG A 59 -25.87 -6.55 0.57
CA ARG A 59 -24.88 -6.86 1.58
C ARG A 59 -23.73 -7.45 0.75
N ILE A 60 -22.93 -6.55 0.21
CA ILE A 60 -21.57 -6.83 -0.15
C ILE A 60 -20.98 -7.19 1.22
N ASN A 61 -21.10 -8.46 1.61
CA ASN A 61 -20.20 -9.05 2.59
C ASN A 61 -18.84 -8.87 1.96
N GLY A 62 -18.29 -7.68 2.23
CA GLY A 62 -17.23 -7.15 1.43
C GLY A 62 -16.02 -8.00 1.71
N LYS A 63 -15.54 -8.66 0.68
CA LYS A 63 -14.19 -9.20 0.65
C LYS A 63 -13.28 -8.22 1.39
N GLN A 64 -12.48 -8.72 2.31
CA GLN A 64 -11.55 -7.92 3.11
C GLN A 64 -10.13 -8.35 2.77
N VAL A 65 -9.24 -7.40 2.60
CA VAL A 65 -7.81 -7.64 2.41
C VAL A 65 -7.04 -7.10 3.61
N LEU A 66 -6.25 -7.96 4.22
CA LEU A 66 -5.22 -7.63 5.18
C LEU A 66 -3.86 -7.72 4.49
N ALA A 67 -3.35 -6.57 4.08
CA ALA A 67 -2.00 -6.43 3.54
C ALA A 67 -1.00 -6.33 4.69
N ILE A 68 0.06 -7.13 4.65
CA ILE A 68 1.11 -7.17 5.69
C ILE A 68 2.46 -6.98 5.02
N SER A 69 3.21 -5.97 5.44
CA SER A 69 4.60 -5.80 5.03
C SER A 69 5.53 -6.06 6.21
N LEU A 70 6.51 -6.92 5.97
CA LEU A 70 7.54 -7.29 6.93
C LEU A 70 8.83 -6.59 6.54
N ASP A 71 9.16 -5.49 7.22
CA ASP A 71 10.32 -4.65 6.91
C ASP A 71 11.63 -5.42 7.07
N GLY A 72 12.52 -5.30 6.06
CA GLY A 72 13.83 -5.93 6.07
C GLY A 72 13.82 -7.47 6.09
N PHE A 73 12.78 -8.11 5.53
CA PHE A 73 12.60 -9.56 5.63
C PHE A 73 13.47 -10.34 4.64
N ASN A 74 14.64 -10.75 5.05
CA ASN A 74 15.43 -11.72 4.30
C ASN A 74 14.84 -13.14 4.47
N VAL A 75 14.28 -13.68 3.38
CA VAL A 75 13.59 -14.98 3.35
C VAL A 75 14.44 -16.18 3.82
N ASN A 76 15.76 -16.08 3.77
CA ASN A 76 16.66 -17.13 4.24
C ASN A 76 16.56 -17.35 5.75
N VAL A 77 15.99 -16.40 6.51
CA VAL A 77 15.76 -16.56 7.95
C VAL A 77 14.84 -17.75 8.24
N LEU A 78 13.88 -18.04 7.36
CA LEU A 78 12.98 -19.18 7.50
C LEU A 78 13.77 -20.50 7.56
N LYS A 79 14.72 -20.69 6.63
CA LYS A 79 15.59 -21.88 6.64
C LYS A 79 16.51 -21.89 7.87
N ARG A 80 17.01 -20.73 8.31
CA ARG A 80 17.94 -20.61 9.43
C ARG A 80 17.32 -20.88 10.78
N ILE A 81 16.03 -20.53 10.96
CA ILE A 81 15.30 -20.70 12.23
C ILE A 81 14.49 -21.98 12.23
N GLY A 82 13.97 -22.37 11.06
CA GLY A 82 13.11 -23.53 10.86
C GLY A 82 11.67 -23.36 11.37
N PRO A 83 10.81 -24.36 11.12
CA PRO A 83 9.37 -24.26 11.38
C PRO A 83 9.02 -24.18 12.87
N ARG A 84 9.88 -24.65 13.78
CA ARG A 84 9.67 -24.49 15.22
C ARG A 84 9.87 -23.05 15.68
N GLY A 85 10.71 -22.29 15.00
CA GLY A 85 11.04 -20.91 15.36
C GLY A 85 10.15 -19.87 14.70
N THR A 86 9.54 -20.19 13.55
CA THR A 86 8.62 -19.31 12.82
C THR A 86 7.42 -20.12 12.28
N PRO A 87 6.60 -20.70 13.18
CA PRO A 87 5.53 -21.64 12.79
C PRO A 87 4.44 -20.99 11.92
N ASN A 88 4.12 -19.72 12.15
CA ASN A 88 3.07 -19.01 11.44
C ASN A 88 3.49 -18.66 10.00
N LEU A 89 4.70 -18.15 9.80
CA LEU A 89 5.28 -17.92 8.48
C LEU A 89 5.40 -19.24 7.68
N HIS A 90 5.92 -20.30 8.31
CA HIS A 90 6.00 -21.61 7.64
C HIS A 90 4.62 -22.15 7.27
N ARG A 91 3.61 -21.96 8.12
CA ARG A 91 2.23 -22.32 7.80
C ARG A 91 1.71 -21.51 6.61
N LEU A 92 1.85 -20.18 6.64
CA LEU A 92 1.42 -19.32 5.53
C LEU A 92 2.03 -19.78 4.21
N PHE A 93 3.36 -19.90 4.12
CA PHE A 93 4.02 -20.37 2.90
C PHE A 93 3.61 -21.77 2.43
N ARG A 94 3.23 -22.63 3.35
CA ARG A 94 2.77 -23.99 3.01
C ARG A 94 1.33 -24.03 2.50
N THR A 95 0.50 -23.05 2.84
CA THR A 95 -0.96 -23.06 2.59
C THR A 95 -1.42 -21.86 1.75
N SER A 96 -0.54 -21.22 1.00
CA SER A 96 -0.79 -20.04 0.16
C SER A 96 -0.35 -20.25 -1.28
N ALA A 97 -0.79 -19.41 -2.18
CA ALA A 97 -0.10 -19.10 -3.42
C ALA A 97 1.08 -18.19 -3.07
N SER A 98 2.32 -18.59 -3.34
CA SER A 98 3.47 -17.86 -2.81
C SER A 98 4.74 -18.03 -3.62
N THR A 99 5.61 -17.02 -3.57
CA THR A 99 7.01 -17.14 -3.96
C THR A 99 7.94 -16.58 -2.89
N LYS A 100 9.16 -17.10 -2.83
CA LYS A 100 10.25 -16.56 -1.99
C LYS A 100 11.27 -15.80 -2.83
N ASN A 101 10.93 -15.51 -4.07
CA ASN A 101 11.83 -14.89 -5.06
C ASN A 101 11.17 -13.72 -5.82
N ALA A 102 10.27 -13.00 -5.17
CA ALA A 102 9.78 -11.73 -5.65
C ALA A 102 10.85 -10.64 -5.55
N ARG A 103 10.59 -9.46 -6.11
CA ARG A 103 11.53 -8.34 -6.19
C ARG A 103 10.98 -7.07 -5.54
N THR A 104 11.89 -6.29 -4.98
CA THR A 104 11.67 -4.86 -4.66
C THR A 104 11.44 -4.05 -5.93
N GLN A 105 11.28 -2.75 -5.78
CA GLN A 105 11.45 -1.83 -6.88
C GLN A 105 12.91 -1.86 -7.39
N ILE A 106 13.07 -1.42 -8.64
CA ILE A 106 14.34 -1.50 -9.38
C ILE A 106 15.32 -0.44 -8.85
N GLU A 107 14.77 0.74 -8.54
CA GLU A 107 15.56 1.94 -8.28
C GLU A 107 16.19 1.96 -6.88
N MET A 108 15.51 1.38 -5.90
CA MET A 108 15.93 1.44 -4.49
C MET A 108 15.49 0.22 -3.70
N THR A 109 16.29 -0.17 -2.74
CA THR A 109 15.98 -1.17 -1.71
C THR A 109 15.82 -0.47 -0.35
N VAL A 110 14.94 0.56 -0.30
CA VAL A 110 14.78 1.48 0.84
C VAL A 110 13.31 1.50 1.28
N THR A 111 13.07 1.60 2.58
CA THR A 111 11.77 1.36 3.24
C THR A 111 10.62 2.20 2.68
N LEU A 112 10.61 3.52 2.87
CA LEU A 112 9.45 4.34 2.52
C LEU A 112 9.17 4.37 1.01
N PRO A 113 10.18 4.44 0.11
CA PRO A 113 9.98 4.30 -1.33
C PRO A 113 9.28 2.99 -1.70
N ASN A 114 9.81 1.83 -1.27
CA ASN A 114 9.23 0.53 -1.59
C ASN A 114 7.83 0.32 -1.00
N HIS A 115 7.61 0.75 0.22
CA HIS A 115 6.27 0.69 0.82
C HIS A 115 5.26 1.58 0.08
N THR A 116 5.70 2.73 -0.44
CA THR A 116 4.82 3.57 -1.25
C THR A 116 4.49 2.90 -2.58
N SER A 117 5.44 2.20 -3.19
CA SER A 117 5.17 1.35 -4.36
C SER A 117 4.17 0.21 -4.04
N GLN A 118 4.26 -0.40 -2.86
CA GLN A 118 3.31 -1.46 -2.45
C GLN A 118 1.85 -0.98 -2.47
N VAL A 119 1.59 0.27 -2.16
CA VAL A 119 0.22 0.80 -2.08
C VAL A 119 -0.22 1.57 -3.32
N THR A 120 0.71 1.96 -4.20
CA THR A 120 0.42 2.69 -5.44
C THR A 120 0.50 1.83 -6.70
N GLY A 121 1.22 0.71 -6.64
CA GLY A 121 1.54 -0.11 -7.82
C GLY A 121 2.48 0.60 -8.80
N ARG A 122 3.15 1.68 -8.37
CA ARG A 122 4.04 2.50 -9.22
C ARG A 122 5.51 2.24 -8.93
N PRO A 123 6.41 2.48 -9.89
CA PRO A 123 7.83 2.69 -9.65
C PRO A 123 8.09 3.84 -8.67
N ILE A 124 9.36 4.01 -8.31
CA ILE A 124 9.76 5.09 -7.38
C ILE A 124 10.02 6.40 -8.13
N ASP A 125 10.80 6.34 -9.21
CA ASP A 125 11.26 7.52 -9.93
C ASP A 125 10.16 8.10 -10.83
N VAL A 126 9.96 9.41 -10.75
CA VAL A 126 9.03 10.16 -11.61
C VAL A 126 9.34 9.99 -13.10
N ALA A 127 10.61 9.81 -13.47
CA ALA A 127 11.01 9.54 -14.84
C ALA A 127 10.45 8.22 -15.41
N ASN A 128 10.03 7.31 -14.55
CA ASN A 128 9.39 6.04 -14.89
C ASN A 128 7.89 6.03 -14.53
N ASP A 129 7.21 7.18 -14.55
CA ASP A 129 5.82 7.36 -14.09
C ASP A 129 5.62 6.95 -12.61
N GLY A 130 6.69 7.03 -11.83
CA GLY A 130 6.73 6.65 -10.42
C GLY A 130 6.04 7.65 -9.50
N HIS A 131 5.92 7.26 -8.24
CA HIS A 131 5.26 8.07 -7.21
C HIS A 131 6.15 9.20 -6.63
N GLY A 132 7.43 9.28 -6.99
CA GLY A 132 8.36 10.36 -6.62
C GLY A 132 8.82 10.37 -5.15
N VAL A 133 8.49 9.37 -4.34
CA VAL A 133 8.96 9.28 -2.95
C VAL A 133 10.34 8.62 -2.94
N THR A 134 11.39 9.42 -2.91
CA THR A 134 12.80 8.97 -2.93
C THR A 134 13.51 9.11 -1.58
N TRP A 135 12.82 9.62 -0.56
CA TRP A 135 13.35 9.81 0.79
C TRP A 135 12.83 8.76 1.78
N ASN A 136 13.58 8.55 2.87
CA ASN A 136 13.25 7.55 3.90
C ASN A 136 13.05 8.13 5.31
N THR A 137 12.86 9.44 5.41
CA THR A 137 12.70 10.14 6.71
C THR A 137 11.29 10.66 6.89
N HIS A 138 10.89 10.89 8.14
CA HIS A 138 9.63 11.57 8.43
C HIS A 138 9.72 13.06 8.07
N LEU A 139 8.94 13.48 7.08
CA LEU A 139 8.83 14.86 6.61
C LEU A 139 7.38 15.36 6.84
N PRO A 140 7.10 16.05 7.95
CA PRO A 140 5.72 16.29 8.42
C PRO A 140 4.89 17.20 7.52
N ARG A 141 5.52 18.01 6.65
CA ARG A 141 4.84 18.93 5.72
C ARG A 141 4.72 18.40 4.29
N ARG A 142 5.34 17.25 3.99
CA ARG A 142 5.33 16.70 2.62
C ARG A 142 4.14 15.76 2.42
N THR A 143 3.65 15.74 1.18
CA THR A 143 2.72 14.75 0.64
C THR A 143 3.34 14.10 -0.60
N ILE A 144 2.81 12.97 -1.03
CA ILE A 144 3.26 12.30 -2.25
C ILE A 144 3.00 13.20 -3.46
N GLN A 145 1.82 13.84 -3.52
CA GLN A 145 1.41 14.73 -4.62
C GLN A 145 2.32 15.96 -4.79
N SER A 146 3.04 16.34 -3.73
CA SER A 146 3.98 17.47 -3.82
C SER A 146 5.30 17.10 -4.53
N HIS A 147 5.51 15.82 -4.89
CA HIS A 147 6.75 15.30 -5.48
C HIS A 147 6.51 14.41 -6.70
N GLY A 148 5.31 13.87 -6.86
CA GLY A 148 4.91 13.11 -8.03
C GLY A 148 4.64 14.00 -9.25
N ALA A 149 4.62 13.41 -10.43
CA ALA A 149 4.30 14.08 -11.69
C ALA A 149 2.81 14.40 -11.87
N GLY A 150 2.03 14.42 -10.78
CA GLY A 150 0.59 14.66 -10.81
C GLY A 150 -0.14 13.97 -9.65
N PRO A 151 -1.46 13.76 -9.78
CA PRO A 151 -2.22 12.99 -8.80
C PRO A 151 -1.70 11.56 -8.72
N ILE A 152 -1.28 11.15 -7.53
CA ILE A 152 -0.84 9.78 -7.25
C ILE A 152 -1.94 9.07 -6.48
N GLU A 153 -2.57 8.12 -7.14
CA GLU A 153 -3.59 7.26 -6.56
C GLU A 153 -2.96 6.05 -5.84
N SER A 154 -3.75 5.38 -5.03
CA SER A 154 -3.34 4.21 -4.24
C SER A 154 -4.49 3.25 -4.04
N ILE A 155 -4.21 2.05 -3.57
CA ILE A 155 -5.27 1.12 -3.14
C ILE A 155 -6.20 1.73 -2.08
N PHE A 156 -5.71 2.65 -1.24
CA PHE A 156 -6.55 3.38 -0.29
C PHE A 156 -7.59 4.25 -1.02
N THR A 157 -7.17 4.99 -2.04
CA THR A 157 -8.07 5.86 -2.81
C THR A 157 -9.04 5.06 -3.68
N SER A 158 -8.59 3.97 -4.30
CA SER A 158 -9.45 3.07 -5.07
C SER A 158 -10.54 2.43 -4.20
N VAL A 159 -10.19 1.98 -3.01
CA VAL A 159 -11.15 1.44 -2.02
C VAL A 159 -12.12 2.52 -1.55
N HIS A 160 -11.64 3.74 -1.30
CA HIS A 160 -12.49 4.87 -0.92
C HIS A 160 -13.46 5.26 -2.05
N GLY A 161 -12.98 5.32 -3.29
CA GLY A 161 -13.80 5.57 -4.47
C GLY A 161 -14.90 4.52 -4.68
N ALA A 162 -14.66 3.28 -4.24
CA ALA A 162 -15.67 2.22 -4.19
C ALA A 162 -16.61 2.31 -2.96
N GLY A 163 -16.62 3.42 -2.23
CA GLY A 163 -17.49 3.66 -1.06
C GLY A 163 -17.11 2.84 0.18
N ARG A 164 -15.90 2.28 0.23
CA ARG A 164 -15.45 1.38 1.30
C ARG A 164 -14.37 2.04 2.15
N THR A 165 -14.05 1.45 3.29
CA THR A 165 -13.14 2.04 4.28
C THR A 165 -11.85 1.28 4.43
N THR A 166 -10.80 2.00 4.84
CA THR A 166 -9.44 1.49 4.96
C THR A 166 -8.82 1.76 6.33
N ALA A 167 -7.72 1.08 6.63
CA ALA A 167 -6.92 1.35 7.81
C ALA A 167 -5.42 1.15 7.55
N LEU A 168 -4.60 1.94 8.24
CA LEU A 168 -3.15 1.87 8.27
C LEU A 168 -2.66 1.66 9.71
N PHE A 169 -1.84 0.65 9.91
CA PHE A 169 -1.14 0.37 11.17
C PHE A 169 0.35 0.20 10.87
N ALA A 170 1.21 1.05 11.43
CA ALA A 170 2.62 1.04 11.11
C ALA A 170 3.51 1.32 12.34
N THR A 171 4.74 0.86 12.29
CA THR A 171 5.72 1.00 13.37
C THR A 171 6.71 2.13 13.16
N GLU A 172 6.54 2.94 12.12
CA GLU A 172 7.43 4.07 11.85
C GLU A 172 6.67 5.34 11.47
N GLN A 173 7.05 6.46 12.08
CA GLN A 173 6.37 7.76 11.91
C GLN A 173 6.36 8.26 10.47
N LYS A 174 7.32 7.84 9.63
CA LYS A 174 7.37 8.22 8.21
C LYS A 174 6.12 7.79 7.41
N PHE A 175 5.42 6.73 7.82
CA PHE A 175 4.15 6.28 7.20
C PHE A 175 2.98 7.26 7.38
N SER A 176 3.10 8.26 8.26
CA SER A 176 2.13 9.35 8.34
C SER A 176 2.01 10.16 7.04
N LEU A 177 2.99 10.02 6.14
CA LEU A 177 2.95 10.52 4.77
C LEU A 177 1.66 10.13 4.05
N TRP A 178 1.23 8.86 4.16
CA TRP A 178 0.06 8.34 3.45
C TRP A 178 -1.24 8.97 3.95
N LYS A 179 -1.41 9.13 5.28
CA LYS A 179 -2.58 9.83 5.82
C LYS A 179 -2.63 11.29 5.40
N ARG A 180 -1.48 11.97 5.28
CA ARG A 180 -1.43 13.35 4.77
C ARG A 180 -1.71 13.43 3.27
N SER A 181 -1.24 12.45 2.49
CA SER A 181 -1.41 12.40 1.04
C SER A 181 -2.83 12.02 0.63
N TRP A 182 -3.47 11.14 1.40
CA TRP A 182 -4.83 10.64 1.13
C TRP A 182 -5.72 10.77 2.37
N PRO A 183 -6.02 12.01 2.84
CA PRO A 183 -6.66 12.24 4.13
C PRO A 183 -8.06 11.65 4.25
N ASN A 184 -8.80 11.56 3.15
CA ASN A 184 -10.16 11.00 3.12
C ASN A 184 -10.16 9.47 2.92
N ALA A 185 -9.15 8.94 2.24
CA ALA A 185 -9.07 7.53 1.87
C ALA A 185 -8.44 6.66 2.97
N VAL A 186 -7.47 7.16 3.74
CA VAL A 186 -6.96 6.47 4.93
C VAL A 186 -7.86 6.82 6.12
N ASN A 187 -8.94 6.06 6.31
CA ASN A 187 -9.96 6.37 7.33
C ASN A 187 -9.45 6.19 8.77
N ARG A 188 -8.56 5.24 9.00
CA ARG A 188 -7.86 5.03 10.27
C ARG A 188 -6.36 4.96 10.03
N SER A 189 -5.59 5.71 10.84
CA SER A 189 -4.14 5.57 10.93
C SER A 189 -3.73 5.42 12.39
N THR A 190 -2.90 4.43 12.68
CA THR A 190 -2.30 4.23 14.00
C THR A 190 -0.82 3.89 13.78
N ILE A 191 0.04 4.75 14.27
CA ILE A 191 1.49 4.60 14.16
C ILE A 191 2.06 4.57 15.58
N VAL A 192 2.85 3.53 15.87
CA VAL A 192 3.53 3.37 17.16
C VAL A 192 4.98 3.04 16.86
N GLN A 193 5.86 4.03 17.03
CA GLN A 193 7.28 3.86 16.72
C GLN A 193 7.85 2.64 17.45
N ASP A 194 8.54 1.77 16.70
CA ASP A 194 9.21 0.55 17.15
C ASP A 194 8.29 -0.42 17.93
N GLY A 195 6.99 -0.35 17.65
CA GLY A 195 5.94 -0.98 18.44
C GLY A 195 5.16 -2.10 17.75
N ASP A 196 5.81 -3.12 17.16
CA ASP A 196 5.16 -4.24 16.44
C ASP A 196 3.97 -4.84 17.22
N HIS A 197 4.14 -5.10 18.51
CA HIS A 197 3.09 -5.67 19.34
C HIS A 197 1.90 -4.72 19.53
N ALA A 198 2.17 -3.45 19.80
CA ALA A 198 1.12 -2.44 19.98
C ALA A 198 0.34 -2.20 18.68
N VAL A 199 1.05 -2.13 17.55
CA VAL A 199 0.47 -2.03 16.20
C VAL A 199 -0.40 -3.25 15.88
N THR A 200 0.10 -4.46 16.15
CA THR A 200 -0.66 -5.71 15.97
C THR A 200 -1.94 -5.73 16.79
N LEU A 201 -1.88 -5.34 18.06
CA LEU A 201 -3.07 -5.27 18.92
C LEU A 201 -4.05 -4.18 18.46
N ALA A 202 -3.55 -3.06 17.95
CA ALA A 202 -4.41 -2.01 17.37
C ALA A 202 -5.11 -2.50 16.10
N ALA A 203 -4.39 -3.14 15.18
CA ALA A 203 -4.95 -3.77 13.98
C ALA A 203 -5.99 -4.85 14.35
N ARG A 204 -5.67 -5.73 15.31
CA ARG A 204 -6.61 -6.73 15.82
C ARG A 204 -7.90 -6.10 16.33
N ARG A 205 -7.81 -5.05 17.14
CA ARG A 205 -9.01 -4.35 17.67
C ARG A 205 -9.85 -3.74 16.55
N ASP A 206 -9.22 -3.16 15.52
CA ASP A 206 -9.95 -2.58 14.37
C ASP A 206 -10.62 -3.68 13.55
N LEU A 207 -9.92 -4.77 13.22
CA LEU A 207 -10.47 -5.94 12.53
C LEU A 207 -11.71 -6.49 13.24
N LEU A 208 -11.69 -6.56 14.57
CA LEU A 208 -12.81 -7.07 15.38
C LEU A 208 -14.01 -6.12 15.44
N ARG A 209 -13.79 -4.81 15.29
CA ARG A 209 -14.83 -3.79 15.51
C ARG A 209 -15.31 -3.13 14.23
N ARG A 210 -14.55 -3.20 13.14
CA ARG A 210 -14.80 -2.48 11.90
C ARG A 210 -14.83 -3.43 10.71
N ASN A 211 -15.54 -3.04 9.68
CA ASN A 211 -15.57 -3.75 8.41
C ASN A 211 -14.72 -2.99 7.38
N ARG A 212 -13.38 -3.04 7.53
CA ARG A 212 -12.46 -2.42 6.58
C ARG A 212 -12.33 -3.30 5.35
N ALA A 213 -12.42 -2.70 4.16
CA ALA A 213 -12.12 -3.43 2.94
C ALA A 213 -10.62 -3.68 2.78
N PHE A 214 -9.81 -2.70 3.13
CA PHE A 214 -8.36 -2.81 3.05
C PHE A 214 -7.72 -2.35 4.36
N THR A 215 -6.87 -3.19 4.92
CA THR A 215 -6.07 -2.88 6.10
C THR A 215 -4.60 -3.15 5.79
N PHE A 216 -3.75 -2.16 5.96
CA PHE A 216 -2.30 -2.30 5.83
C PHE A 216 -1.66 -2.36 7.21
N VAL A 217 -0.81 -3.37 7.43
CA VAL A 217 -0.02 -3.57 8.67
C VAL A 217 1.45 -3.65 8.32
N HIS A 218 2.25 -2.77 8.88
CA HIS A 218 3.70 -2.76 8.78
C HIS A 218 4.31 -3.21 10.11
N LEU A 219 5.27 -4.15 10.04
CA LEU A 219 6.03 -4.66 11.18
C LEU A 219 7.52 -4.46 10.92
N GLY A 220 8.19 -3.65 11.76
CA GLY A 220 9.55 -3.12 11.55
C GLY A 220 10.68 -3.83 12.28
N ALA A 221 10.37 -4.65 13.28
CA ALA A 221 11.39 -5.17 14.21
C ALA A 221 12.54 -5.96 13.56
N MET A 222 12.34 -6.57 12.38
CA MET A 222 13.43 -7.27 11.69
C MET A 222 14.43 -6.29 11.08
N ASP A 223 13.94 -5.21 10.45
CA ASP A 223 14.79 -4.17 9.88
C ASP A 223 15.60 -3.46 10.98
N GLU A 224 14.94 -3.05 12.06
CA GLU A 224 15.59 -2.46 13.24
C GLU A 224 16.73 -3.33 13.78
N ALA A 225 16.47 -4.64 13.92
CA ALA A 225 17.48 -5.59 14.36
C ALA A 225 18.60 -5.80 13.32
N GLY A 226 18.28 -5.70 12.04
CA GLY A 226 19.22 -5.74 10.93
C GLY A 226 20.21 -4.58 10.99
N HIS A 227 19.70 -3.35 11.08
CA HIS A 227 20.52 -2.15 11.22
C HIS A 227 21.38 -2.15 12.50
N ALA A 228 20.79 -2.50 13.62
CA ALA A 228 21.49 -2.48 14.89
C ALA A 228 22.55 -3.58 15.03
N HIS A 229 22.31 -4.79 14.50
CA HIS A 229 23.10 -5.98 14.81
C HIS A 229 23.56 -6.79 13.58
N GLY A 230 23.18 -6.39 12.39
CA GLY A 230 23.41 -7.11 11.12
C GLY A 230 22.33 -8.17 10.85
N TRP A 231 21.96 -8.27 9.56
CA TRP A 231 21.03 -9.30 9.08
C TRP A 231 21.57 -10.69 9.40
N MET A 232 20.67 -11.62 9.73
CA MET A 232 21.00 -13.01 10.16
C MET A 232 21.77 -13.12 11.47
N SER A 233 22.02 -12.02 12.19
CA SER A 233 22.56 -12.09 13.56
C SER A 233 21.60 -12.83 14.52
N PRO A 234 22.05 -13.23 15.72
CA PRO A 234 21.15 -13.78 16.73
C PRO A 234 19.98 -12.86 17.10
N ARG A 235 20.21 -11.54 17.10
CA ARG A 235 19.19 -10.52 17.38
C ARG A 235 18.16 -10.43 16.25
N TYR A 236 18.61 -10.41 14.98
CA TYR A 236 17.72 -10.46 13.83
C TYR A 236 16.84 -11.73 13.83
N LYS A 237 17.43 -12.89 14.10
CA LYS A 237 16.69 -14.15 14.21
C LYS A 237 15.68 -14.15 15.36
N ARG A 238 15.97 -13.43 16.46
CA ARG A 238 15.02 -13.23 17.56
C ARG A 238 13.87 -12.31 17.12
N ALA A 239 14.16 -11.21 16.44
CA ALA A 239 13.16 -10.30 15.87
C ALA A 239 12.22 -11.05 14.92
N ALA A 240 12.75 -11.91 14.04
CA ALA A 240 11.93 -12.73 13.15
C ALA A 240 10.96 -13.66 13.91
N ARG A 241 11.36 -14.22 15.07
CA ARG A 241 10.44 -14.98 15.93
C ARG A 241 9.36 -14.10 16.56
N LEU A 242 9.69 -12.88 16.96
CA LEU A 242 8.72 -11.94 17.52
C LEU A 242 7.71 -11.49 16.45
N VAL A 243 8.18 -11.18 15.24
CA VAL A 243 7.30 -10.88 14.10
C VAL A 243 6.39 -12.06 13.76
N ASP A 244 6.91 -13.29 13.74
CA ASP A 244 6.09 -14.50 13.55
C ASP A 244 5.00 -14.64 14.63
N ALA A 245 5.30 -14.29 15.88
CA ALA A 245 4.31 -14.28 16.94
C ALA A 245 3.22 -13.21 16.72
N GLN A 246 3.57 -12.02 16.18
CA GLN A 246 2.58 -11.01 15.79
C GLN A 246 1.65 -11.52 14.68
N LEU A 247 2.21 -12.17 13.66
CA LEU A 247 1.41 -12.84 12.64
C LEU A 247 0.47 -13.89 13.25
N GLY A 248 0.95 -14.64 14.23
CA GLY A 248 0.15 -15.62 14.98
C GLY A 248 -1.08 -15.00 15.65
N ILE A 249 -0.96 -13.79 16.21
CA ILE A 249 -2.08 -13.05 16.80
C ILE A 249 -3.11 -12.71 15.73
N LEU A 250 -2.69 -12.18 14.57
CA LEU A 250 -3.60 -11.82 13.47
C LEU A 250 -4.29 -13.04 12.88
N LEU A 251 -3.54 -14.11 12.58
CA LEU A 251 -4.07 -15.36 12.04
C LEU A 251 -5.06 -16.03 13.00
N LYS A 252 -4.75 -16.04 14.31
CA LYS A 252 -5.66 -16.54 15.33
C LYS A 252 -6.94 -15.71 15.36
N THR A 253 -6.83 -14.38 15.25
CA THR A 253 -7.99 -13.47 15.24
C THR A 253 -8.90 -13.77 14.04
N ILE A 254 -8.33 -13.95 12.85
CA ILE A 254 -9.10 -14.28 11.63
C ILE A 254 -9.81 -15.63 11.81
N ARG A 255 -9.10 -16.65 12.27
CA ARG A 255 -9.65 -18.01 12.45
C ARG A 255 -10.76 -18.07 13.48
N ASP A 256 -10.60 -17.37 14.61
CA ASP A 256 -11.51 -17.52 15.77
C ASP A 256 -12.77 -16.65 15.64
N HIS A 257 -12.85 -15.76 14.64
CA HIS A 257 -14.00 -14.84 14.49
C HIS A 257 -14.67 -15.00 13.13
N ARG A 258 -15.84 -15.65 13.11
CA ARG A 258 -16.60 -15.96 11.90
C ARG A 258 -16.74 -14.80 10.91
N ARG A 259 -16.88 -13.57 11.39
CA ARG A 259 -16.96 -12.37 10.55
C ARG A 259 -15.70 -12.11 9.71
N LEU A 260 -14.56 -12.64 10.13
CA LEU A 260 -13.26 -12.47 9.48
C LEU A 260 -12.86 -13.66 8.61
N HIS A 261 -13.70 -14.68 8.49
CA HIS A 261 -13.36 -15.87 7.69
C HIS A 261 -13.18 -15.57 6.20
N ASP A 262 -13.73 -14.44 5.70
CA ASP A 262 -13.57 -13.99 4.31
C ASP A 262 -12.35 -13.06 4.11
N VAL A 263 -11.53 -12.85 5.14
CA VAL A 263 -10.31 -12.05 5.03
C VAL A 263 -9.27 -12.80 4.22
N ARG A 264 -8.72 -12.13 3.22
CA ARG A 264 -7.55 -12.58 2.46
C ARG A 264 -6.32 -11.81 2.91
N ILE A 265 -5.19 -12.47 2.98
CA ILE A 265 -3.91 -11.86 3.35
C ILE A 265 -3.06 -11.74 2.08
N VAL A 266 -2.49 -10.55 1.85
CA VAL A 266 -1.37 -10.35 0.94
C VAL A 266 -0.18 -9.97 1.80
N LEU A 267 0.89 -10.77 1.78
CA LEU A 267 2.08 -10.51 2.58
C LEU A 267 3.29 -10.41 1.67
N THR A 268 4.07 -9.35 1.87
CA THR A 268 5.35 -9.13 1.20
C THR A 268 6.34 -8.45 2.15
N ALA A 269 7.47 -8.01 1.59
CA ALA A 269 8.44 -7.14 2.24
C ALA A 269 8.75 -5.95 1.33
N ASP A 270 9.34 -4.94 1.88
CA ASP A 270 9.86 -3.79 1.14
C ASP A 270 11.28 -4.05 0.61
N HIS A 271 12.12 -4.72 1.40
CA HIS A 271 13.46 -5.20 1.04
C HIS A 271 13.88 -6.38 1.93
N GLY A 272 14.99 -6.97 1.59
CA GLY A 272 15.69 -7.94 2.42
C GLY A 272 16.86 -7.29 3.15
N GLY A 273 18.01 -7.96 3.18
CA GLY A 273 19.27 -7.46 3.73
C GLY A 273 20.33 -8.54 3.72
N LYS A 274 21.56 -8.17 3.34
CA LYS A 274 22.70 -9.08 3.28
C LYS A 274 23.10 -9.59 4.65
N ALA A 275 23.31 -10.89 4.80
CA ALA A 275 23.75 -11.49 6.05
C ALA A 275 25.05 -10.84 6.55
N GLY A 276 25.04 -10.36 7.81
CA GLY A 276 26.13 -9.65 8.46
C GLY A 276 26.18 -8.15 8.16
N ALA A 277 25.58 -7.67 7.07
CA ALA A 277 25.51 -6.23 6.79
C ALA A 277 24.54 -5.53 7.74
N ARG A 278 24.72 -4.21 7.91
CA ARG A 278 23.82 -3.31 8.65
C ARG A 278 23.21 -2.23 7.77
N ASP A 279 23.37 -2.39 6.47
CA ASP A 279 22.80 -1.54 5.44
C ASP A 279 22.27 -2.41 4.31
N HIS A 280 21.22 -1.93 3.65
CA HIS A 280 20.51 -2.62 2.57
C HIS A 280 20.35 -1.74 1.33
N SER A 281 21.00 -0.58 1.27
CA SER A 281 20.83 0.40 0.18
C SER A 281 21.48 -0.01 -1.15
N ASN A 282 22.35 -1.01 -1.15
CA ASN A 282 22.98 -1.51 -2.38
C ASN A 282 21.96 -2.28 -3.23
N VAL A 283 21.45 -1.64 -4.27
CA VAL A 283 20.46 -2.19 -5.22
C VAL A 283 20.98 -3.36 -6.07
N ALA A 284 22.28 -3.58 -6.13
CA ALA A 284 22.89 -4.70 -6.83
C ALA A 284 23.05 -5.96 -5.94
N GLU A 285 22.81 -5.84 -4.64
CA GLU A 285 22.93 -6.96 -3.71
C GLU A 285 21.66 -7.81 -3.72
N TYR A 286 21.76 -9.05 -4.18
CA TYR A 286 20.62 -9.98 -4.29
C TYR A 286 19.81 -10.11 -3.00
N ALA A 287 20.48 -10.17 -1.85
CA ALA A 287 19.81 -10.33 -0.58
C ALA A 287 19.00 -9.08 -0.15
N ASN A 288 19.26 -7.91 -0.75
CA ASN A 288 18.54 -6.67 -0.48
C ASN A 288 17.25 -6.59 -1.32
N TYR A 289 17.30 -6.98 -2.59
CA TYR A 289 16.13 -6.88 -3.48
C TYR A 289 15.28 -8.14 -3.57
N ARG A 290 15.74 -9.28 -3.07
CA ARG A 290 14.95 -10.50 -2.99
C ARG A 290 14.04 -10.49 -1.78
N ILE A 291 12.74 -10.60 -2.04
CA ILE A 291 11.69 -10.58 -1.04
C ILE A 291 10.68 -11.73 -1.25
N PRO A 292 9.84 -12.05 -0.27
CA PRO A 292 8.71 -12.95 -0.48
C PRO A 292 7.50 -12.20 -1.04
N PHE A 293 6.59 -12.95 -1.65
CA PHE A 293 5.23 -12.53 -1.93
C PHE A 293 4.28 -13.71 -1.72
N LEU A 294 3.18 -13.51 -1.00
CA LEU A 294 2.17 -14.54 -0.83
C LEU A 294 0.76 -13.98 -0.75
N ILE A 295 -0.18 -14.79 -1.22
CA ILE A 295 -1.61 -14.57 -1.14
C ILE A 295 -2.22 -15.76 -0.40
N TRP A 296 -3.00 -15.50 0.65
CA TRP A 296 -3.60 -16.53 1.49
C TRP A 296 -5.04 -16.19 1.85
N GLY A 297 -5.90 -17.19 1.93
CA GLY A 297 -7.27 -17.05 2.42
C GLY A 297 -8.28 -17.85 1.61
N PRO A 298 -9.57 -17.61 1.80
CA PRO A 298 -10.62 -18.31 1.06
C PRO A 298 -10.52 -18.08 -0.45
N GLY A 299 -10.62 -19.18 -1.21
CA GLY A 299 -10.52 -19.14 -2.67
C GLY A 299 -9.11 -18.84 -3.19
N VAL A 300 -8.08 -19.14 -2.41
CA VAL A 300 -6.68 -19.09 -2.83
C VAL A 300 -6.12 -20.50 -2.86
N ASP A 301 -5.62 -20.93 -4.00
CA ASP A 301 -5.01 -22.22 -4.16
C ASP A 301 -3.60 -22.24 -3.55
N ARG A 302 -3.11 -23.42 -3.28
CA ARG A 302 -1.78 -23.61 -2.74
C ARG A 302 -0.81 -23.92 -3.88
N GLY A 303 0.19 -23.09 -4.09
CA GLY A 303 1.18 -23.33 -5.12
C GLY A 303 2.28 -22.30 -5.20
N ASP A 304 3.15 -22.46 -6.17
CA ASP A 304 4.14 -21.47 -6.53
C ASP A 304 3.53 -20.43 -7.47
N LEU A 305 3.68 -19.14 -7.13
CA LEU A 305 3.06 -18.06 -7.91
C LEU A 305 3.61 -17.95 -9.33
N TYR A 306 4.87 -18.30 -9.59
CA TYR A 306 5.39 -18.28 -10.95
C TYR A 306 4.85 -19.46 -11.78
N SER A 307 4.61 -20.62 -11.15
CA SER A 307 3.97 -21.75 -11.83
C SER A 307 2.52 -21.46 -12.21
N MET A 308 1.80 -20.71 -11.36
CA MET A 308 0.41 -20.29 -11.60
C MET A 308 0.29 -19.15 -12.62
N ASN A 309 1.36 -18.42 -12.88
CA ASN A 309 1.36 -17.18 -13.66
C ASN A 309 2.45 -17.21 -14.74
N PRO A 310 2.22 -17.86 -15.87
CA PRO A 310 3.22 -17.99 -16.95
C PRO A 310 3.60 -16.66 -17.62
N THR A 311 2.83 -15.60 -17.41
CA THR A 311 3.14 -14.23 -17.85
C THR A 311 4.17 -13.54 -16.96
N TYR A 312 4.49 -14.12 -15.82
CA TYR A 312 5.58 -13.71 -14.92
C TYR A 312 6.69 -14.78 -14.96
N ALA A 313 7.93 -14.38 -14.79
CA ALA A 313 9.05 -15.33 -14.70
C ALA A 313 9.80 -15.23 -13.39
N ASP A 314 10.18 -16.40 -12.85
CA ASP A 314 11.12 -16.44 -11.73
C ASP A 314 12.48 -15.86 -12.23
N PRO A 315 12.92 -14.73 -11.67
CA PRO A 315 14.11 -14.03 -12.18
C PRO A 315 15.44 -14.69 -11.74
N GLY A 316 15.41 -15.83 -11.07
CA GLY A 316 16.59 -16.42 -10.48
C GLY A 316 17.28 -15.48 -9.51
N THR A 317 18.50 -15.01 -9.86
CA THR A 317 19.23 -13.99 -9.06
C THR A 317 19.21 -12.60 -9.69
N ALA A 318 18.58 -12.40 -10.85
CA ALA A 318 18.54 -11.11 -11.52
C ALA A 318 17.57 -10.13 -10.84
N GLN A 319 17.86 -8.81 -10.89
CA GLN A 319 16.92 -7.77 -10.49
C GLN A 319 15.91 -7.47 -11.58
N VAL A 320 16.15 -7.76 -12.82
CA VAL A 320 15.30 -7.45 -14.00
C VAL A 320 14.89 -5.97 -14.07
N GLY A 321 15.30 -5.29 -15.13
CA GLY A 321 14.98 -3.88 -15.37
C GLY A 321 13.56 -3.67 -15.89
N PHE A 322 13.16 -2.42 -16.10
CA PHE A 322 11.81 -2.06 -16.61
C PHE A 322 11.48 -2.68 -17.97
N ASN A 323 12.49 -2.85 -18.83
CA ASN A 323 12.33 -3.44 -20.18
C ASN A 323 12.41 -4.97 -20.19
N GLY A 324 12.52 -5.60 -19.02
CA GLY A 324 12.51 -7.07 -18.95
C GLY A 324 11.12 -7.63 -19.27
N ASP A 325 11.09 -8.68 -20.07
CA ASP A 325 9.86 -9.39 -20.44
C ASP A 325 10.19 -10.90 -20.48
N PRO A 326 9.51 -11.72 -19.68
CA PRO A 326 8.49 -11.36 -18.68
C PRO A 326 9.09 -10.70 -17.41
N GLN A 327 8.26 -9.89 -16.76
CA GLN A 327 8.61 -9.27 -15.47
C GLN A 327 8.52 -10.30 -14.32
N PRO A 328 9.30 -10.13 -13.25
CA PRO A 328 9.09 -10.85 -12.00
C PRO A 328 7.93 -10.23 -11.21
N ILE A 329 7.35 -11.00 -10.28
CA ILE A 329 6.46 -10.47 -9.26
C ILE A 329 7.24 -9.51 -8.38
N ARG A 330 6.69 -8.31 -8.15
CA ARG A 330 7.29 -7.25 -7.33
C ARG A 330 6.44 -6.92 -6.11
N ASN A 331 7.02 -6.24 -5.14
CA ASN A 331 6.24 -5.75 -4.00
C ASN A 331 5.14 -4.75 -4.40
N GLY A 332 5.31 -4.04 -5.52
CA GLY A 332 4.29 -3.14 -6.09
C GLY A 332 3.02 -3.84 -6.57
N ASP A 333 3.07 -5.14 -6.92
CA ASP A 333 1.89 -5.92 -7.28
C ASP A 333 0.87 -6.02 -6.14
N LEU A 334 1.28 -5.78 -4.88
CA LEU A 334 0.39 -5.79 -3.71
C LEU A 334 -0.84 -4.89 -3.92
N ALA A 335 -0.67 -3.70 -4.51
CA ALA A 335 -1.79 -2.78 -4.75
C ALA A 335 -2.87 -3.42 -5.62
N ASN A 336 -2.49 -3.95 -6.77
CA ASN A 336 -3.42 -4.48 -7.75
C ASN A 336 -3.91 -5.90 -7.45
N VAL A 337 -3.10 -6.73 -6.80
CA VAL A 337 -3.57 -7.99 -6.19
C VAL A 337 -4.66 -7.70 -5.14
N SER A 338 -4.45 -6.67 -4.31
CA SER A 338 -5.48 -6.26 -3.34
C SER A 338 -6.75 -5.76 -4.03
N ALA A 339 -6.63 -4.97 -5.10
CA ALA A 339 -7.76 -4.49 -5.89
C ALA A 339 -8.54 -5.66 -6.51
N SER A 340 -7.86 -6.62 -7.13
CA SER A 340 -8.46 -7.82 -7.71
C SER A 340 -9.18 -8.67 -6.65
N LEU A 341 -8.56 -8.92 -5.49
CA LEU A 341 -9.16 -9.63 -4.36
C LEU A 341 -10.42 -8.93 -3.84
N LEU A 342 -10.47 -7.61 -3.91
CA LEU A 342 -11.62 -6.80 -3.51
C LEU A 342 -12.69 -6.68 -4.58
N GLY A 343 -12.40 -7.09 -5.82
CA GLY A 343 -13.30 -6.97 -6.98
C GLY A 343 -13.49 -5.51 -7.42
N ILE A 344 -12.43 -4.71 -7.35
CA ILE A 344 -12.39 -3.33 -7.83
C ILE A 344 -11.34 -3.19 -8.93
N SER A 345 -11.43 -2.14 -9.73
CA SER A 345 -10.47 -1.84 -10.79
C SER A 345 -9.05 -1.63 -10.25
N ALA A 346 -8.06 -1.83 -11.11
CA ALA A 346 -6.68 -1.54 -10.80
C ALA A 346 -6.49 -0.09 -10.33
N VAL A 347 -5.46 0.13 -9.54
CA VAL A 347 -5.11 1.47 -9.04
C VAL A 347 -4.73 2.36 -10.24
N PRO A 348 -5.38 3.52 -10.43
CA PRO A 348 -5.11 4.39 -11.56
C PRO A 348 -3.65 4.83 -11.64
N GLY A 349 -3.06 4.65 -12.82
CA GLY A 349 -1.66 4.99 -13.08
C GLY A 349 -0.65 4.05 -12.44
N SER A 350 -1.07 2.91 -11.91
CA SER A 350 -0.14 1.83 -11.51
C SER A 350 0.54 1.23 -12.73
N LEU A 351 1.73 0.68 -12.55
CA LEU A 351 2.47 -0.10 -13.53
C LEU A 351 2.38 -1.59 -13.21
N TRP A 352 2.63 -1.95 -11.94
CA TRP A 352 2.74 -3.34 -11.52
C TRP A 352 1.36 -3.97 -11.36
N GLY A 353 1.12 -5.06 -12.11
CA GLY A 353 -0.14 -5.80 -12.09
C GLY A 353 -1.36 -4.99 -12.49
N GLN A 354 -1.20 -3.93 -13.33
CA GLN A 354 -2.29 -3.03 -13.75
C GLN A 354 -3.38 -3.73 -14.56
N ASP A 355 -3.06 -4.83 -15.24
CA ASP A 355 -3.97 -5.67 -15.99
C ASP A 355 -4.74 -6.67 -15.13
N LEU A 356 -4.43 -6.72 -13.82
CA LEU A 356 -4.97 -7.67 -12.85
C LEU A 356 -4.73 -9.14 -13.23
N SER A 357 -3.71 -9.41 -14.03
CA SER A 357 -3.41 -10.75 -14.58
C SER A 357 -2.79 -11.70 -13.54
N LEU A 358 -2.17 -11.18 -12.48
CA LEU A 358 -1.61 -12.04 -11.44
C LEU A 358 -2.72 -12.79 -10.71
N THR A 359 -2.79 -14.10 -10.93
CA THR A 359 -3.77 -15.00 -10.32
C THR A 359 -3.20 -15.79 -9.16
N TRP A 360 -4.07 -16.35 -8.33
CA TRP A 360 -3.79 -17.24 -7.20
C TRP A 360 -4.60 -18.54 -7.30
N HIS A 361 -5.00 -18.89 -8.51
CA HIS A 361 -5.70 -20.13 -8.86
C HIS A 361 -4.89 -20.89 -9.91
N ASP A 362 -4.94 -22.21 -9.88
CA ASP A 362 -4.44 -23.09 -10.93
C ASP A 362 -5.39 -23.14 -12.12
#